data_baee4e924e18fe7586c312b37c40ab73
#
_entry.id   baee4e924e18fe7586c312b37c40ab73
#
_cell.length_a   1.000
_cell.length_b   1.000
_cell.length_c   1.000
_cell.angle_alpha   90.00
_cell.angle_beta   90.00
_cell.angle_gamma   90.00
#
_symmetry.space_group_name_H-M   'P 1'
#
loop_
_entity.id
_entity.type
_entity.pdbx_description
1 polymer ?
#
loop_
_entity_poly.entity_id
_entity_poly.type
_entity_poly.pdbx_seq_one_letter_code
_entity_poly.pdbx_strand_id
1 'polypeptide(L)'
;MDSIILRSISDTARLARILATVLRFGEVVGLQGDLGAGKTTLVRCLVVALNGSERHVASPSFALQHEYPVAVDKIPSRKVEHWDLYRVREAPDELHEPPDTNTLRLIEWPERSSLVMQQLQLLVHMTVEETGQRVVRFSGLRGDEVRALQFSVLS
;
A
#
# COMPACT_ATOMS: atom_id res chain seq x y z
N MET A 1 -19.82 0.60 -9.42
CA MET A 1 -19.15 1.63 -8.63
C MET A 1 -17.93 1.06 -7.96
N ASP A 2 -16.86 1.77 -8.08
CA ASP A 2 -15.53 1.22 -7.88
C ASP A 2 -14.94 1.56 -6.52
N SER A 3 -15.78 1.71 -5.50
CA SER A 3 -15.31 2.02 -4.16
C SER A 3 -15.74 0.96 -3.15
N ILE A 4 -14.89 0.73 -2.15
CA ILE A 4 -15.23 -0.11 -1.02
C ILE A 4 -15.25 0.72 0.26
N ILE A 5 -16.02 0.27 1.23
CA ILE A 5 -16.13 0.93 2.53
C ILE A 5 -15.44 0.05 3.58
N LEU A 6 -14.50 0.65 4.30
CA LEU A 6 -13.85 0.02 5.44
C LEU A 6 -14.46 0.60 6.72
N ARG A 7 -15.13 -0.24 7.49
CA ARG A 7 -15.82 0.14 8.73
C ARG A 7 -15.00 -0.14 9.97
N SER A 8 -13.94 -0.95 9.82
CA SER A 8 -13.16 -1.43 10.96
C SER A 8 -11.75 -1.81 10.50
N ILE A 9 -10.84 -2.02 11.45
CA ILE A 9 -9.51 -2.57 11.17
C ILE A 9 -9.64 -3.99 10.57
N SER A 10 -10.67 -4.73 10.96
CA SER A 10 -10.96 -6.06 10.38
C SER A 10 -11.21 -5.96 8.87
N ASP A 11 -11.95 -4.94 8.42
CA ASP A 11 -12.19 -4.71 6.99
C ASP A 11 -10.88 -4.34 6.28
N THR A 12 -10.05 -3.51 6.90
CA THR A 12 -8.73 -3.16 6.37
C THR A 12 -7.84 -4.41 6.25
N ALA A 13 -7.89 -5.30 7.23
CA ALA A 13 -7.14 -6.55 7.19
C ALA A 13 -7.62 -7.47 6.05
N ARG A 14 -8.92 -7.50 5.78
CA ARG A 14 -9.46 -8.25 4.64
C ARG A 14 -8.95 -7.69 3.31
N LEU A 15 -8.99 -6.36 3.17
CA LEU A 15 -8.45 -5.70 1.99
C LEU A 15 -6.96 -6.03 1.81
N ALA A 16 -6.20 -5.98 2.89
CA ALA A 16 -4.78 -6.31 2.85
C ALA A 16 -4.53 -7.74 2.36
N ARG A 17 -5.34 -8.71 2.77
CA ARG A 17 -5.23 -10.09 2.28
C ARG A 17 -5.51 -10.19 0.78
N ILE A 18 -6.48 -9.44 0.28
CA ILE A 18 -6.75 -9.37 -1.16
C ILE A 18 -5.53 -8.78 -1.89
N LEU A 19 -5.00 -7.66 -1.39
CA LEU A 19 -3.82 -7.04 -1.97
C LEU A 19 -2.61 -7.98 -1.96
N ALA A 20 -2.41 -8.72 -0.88
CA ALA A 20 -1.31 -9.69 -0.77
C ALA A 20 -1.43 -10.81 -1.82
N THR A 21 -2.64 -11.13 -2.26
CA THR A 21 -2.88 -12.14 -3.30
C THR A 21 -2.61 -11.59 -4.70
N VAL A 22 -2.94 -10.32 -4.94
CA VAL A 22 -2.87 -9.69 -6.27
C VAL A 22 -1.49 -9.11 -6.56
N LEU A 23 -0.89 -8.44 -5.58
CA LEU A 23 0.38 -7.73 -5.77
C LEU A 23 1.55 -8.70 -5.91
N ARG A 24 2.52 -8.27 -6.73
CA ARG A 24 3.74 -9.04 -6.99
C ARG A 24 4.96 -8.27 -6.48
N PHE A 25 5.95 -9.00 -5.97
CA PHE A 25 7.23 -8.39 -5.63
C PHE A 25 7.88 -7.86 -6.91
N GLY A 26 8.50 -6.69 -6.82
CA GLY A 26 8.96 -5.90 -7.94
C GLY A 26 8.00 -4.77 -8.33
N GLU A 27 6.79 -4.76 -7.78
CA GLU A 27 5.77 -3.75 -8.09
C GLU A 27 5.83 -2.57 -7.14
N VAL A 28 5.23 -1.46 -7.58
CA VAL A 28 5.12 -0.20 -6.82
C VAL A 28 3.66 0.13 -6.61
N VAL A 29 3.29 0.39 -5.35
CA VAL A 29 1.93 0.74 -4.95
C VAL A 29 1.93 2.12 -4.31
N GLY A 30 1.08 3.00 -4.80
CA GLY A 30 0.84 4.30 -4.20
C GLY A 30 -0.32 4.26 -3.21
N LEU A 31 -0.15 4.92 -2.08
CA LEU A 31 -1.20 5.08 -1.06
C LEU A 31 -1.48 6.58 -0.94
N GLN A 32 -2.61 7.00 -1.48
CA GLN A 32 -3.03 8.41 -1.52
C GLN A 32 -4.18 8.65 -0.55
N GLY A 33 -4.10 9.73 0.19
CA GLY A 33 -5.14 10.13 1.14
C GLY A 33 -4.60 11.08 2.18
N ASP A 34 -5.48 11.83 2.80
CA ASP A 34 -5.11 12.82 3.83
C ASP A 34 -4.50 12.14 5.06
N LEU A 35 -3.88 12.95 5.91
CA LEU A 35 -3.41 12.48 7.21
C LEU A 35 -4.58 11.85 7.98
N GLY A 36 -4.35 10.68 8.55
CA GLY A 36 -5.38 9.95 9.29
C GLY A 36 -6.33 9.13 8.41
N ALA A 37 -6.13 9.06 7.09
CA ALA A 37 -7.00 8.27 6.19
C ALA A 37 -6.87 6.76 6.38
N GLY A 38 -5.79 6.29 7.05
CA GLY A 38 -5.59 4.87 7.31
C GLY A 38 -4.50 4.23 6.45
N LYS A 39 -3.68 5.01 5.77
CA LYS A 39 -2.61 4.52 4.90
C LYS A 39 -1.62 3.62 5.64
N THR A 40 -1.10 4.10 6.78
CA THR A 40 -0.16 3.33 7.61
C THR A 40 -0.81 2.08 8.20
N THR A 41 -2.09 2.14 8.56
CA THR A 41 -2.84 0.97 9.02
C THR A 41 -2.93 -0.09 7.93
N LEU A 42 -3.18 0.33 6.68
CA LEU A 42 -3.20 -0.60 5.54
C LEU A 42 -1.82 -1.23 5.33
N VAL A 43 -0.74 -0.46 5.44
CA VAL A 43 0.63 -0.99 5.35
C VAL A 43 0.86 -2.06 6.43
N ARG A 44 0.46 -1.76 7.66
CA ARG A 44 0.58 -2.72 8.78
C ARG A 44 -0.15 -4.03 8.50
N CYS A 45 -1.39 -3.93 8.05
CA CYS A 45 -2.19 -5.10 7.72
C CYS A 45 -1.59 -5.88 6.54
N LEU A 46 -1.03 -5.18 5.56
CA LEU A 46 -0.40 -5.83 4.40
C LEU A 46 0.89 -6.55 4.79
N VAL A 47 1.72 -5.94 5.63
CA VAL A 47 2.94 -6.59 6.15
C VAL A 47 2.58 -7.89 6.89
N VAL A 48 1.53 -7.86 7.73
CA VAL A 48 1.05 -9.05 8.43
C VAL A 48 0.53 -10.10 7.42
N ALA A 49 -0.24 -9.67 6.42
CA ALA A 49 -0.75 -10.57 5.38
C ALA A 49 0.38 -11.24 4.57
N LEU A 50 1.53 -10.60 4.49
CA LEU A 50 2.75 -11.12 3.84
C LEU A 50 3.69 -11.83 4.83
N ASN A 51 3.17 -12.19 6.00
CA ASN A 51 3.91 -12.90 7.06
C ASN A 51 5.09 -12.12 7.64
N GLY A 52 4.99 -10.80 7.67
CA GLY A 52 5.91 -9.94 8.40
C GLY A 52 5.37 -9.59 9.78
N SER A 53 6.19 -8.87 10.56
CA SER A 53 5.81 -8.41 11.89
C SER A 53 5.26 -6.98 11.85
N GLU A 54 4.12 -6.75 12.49
CA GLU A 54 3.53 -5.42 12.62
C GLU A 54 4.28 -4.53 13.62
N ARG A 55 5.16 -5.09 14.45
CA ARG A 55 5.82 -4.37 15.54
C ARG A 55 6.62 -3.14 15.09
N HIS A 56 7.14 -3.18 13.89
CA HIS A 56 8.02 -2.13 13.36
C HIS A 56 7.31 -1.21 12.37
N VAL A 57 6.02 -1.47 12.07
CA VAL A 57 5.30 -0.64 11.10
C VAL A 57 4.86 0.66 11.75
N ALA A 58 5.42 1.76 11.23
CA ALA A 58 5.07 3.11 11.61
C ALA A 58 5.22 4.00 10.38
N SER A 59 4.51 5.14 10.34
CA SER A 59 4.69 6.09 9.24
C SER A 59 6.14 6.56 9.20
N PRO A 60 6.84 6.45 8.06
CA PRO A 60 8.21 6.91 7.92
C PRO A 60 8.33 8.41 7.60
N SER A 61 7.44 9.26 8.14
CA SER A 61 7.38 10.69 7.83
C SER A 61 8.71 11.42 8.10
N PHE A 62 9.45 11.00 9.13
CA PHE A 62 10.74 11.60 9.49
C PHE A 62 11.91 10.82 8.94
N ALA A 63 11.82 9.50 8.91
CA ALA A 63 12.87 8.63 8.38
C ALA A 63 12.86 8.54 6.86
N LEU A 64 11.76 8.95 6.21
CA LEU A 64 11.50 8.88 4.79
C LEU A 64 11.24 7.45 4.27
N GLN A 65 11.94 6.45 4.79
CA GLN A 65 11.81 5.05 4.36
C GLN A 65 11.99 4.10 5.54
N HIS A 66 11.15 3.05 5.57
CA HIS A 66 11.33 1.88 6.41
C HIS A 66 11.34 0.62 5.55
N GLU A 67 11.98 -0.43 6.02
CA GLU A 67 11.96 -1.75 5.37
C GLU A 67 11.45 -2.79 6.38
N TYR A 68 10.56 -3.67 5.90
CA TYR A 68 9.98 -4.74 6.71
C TYR A 68 10.24 -6.08 6.05
N PRO A 69 10.99 -6.99 6.73
CA PRO A 69 11.14 -8.36 6.21
C PRO A 69 9.79 -9.07 6.17
N VAL A 70 9.54 -9.83 5.10
CA VAL A 70 8.33 -10.64 4.95
C VAL A 70 8.74 -12.03 4.45
N ALA A 71 7.87 -13.02 4.69
CA ALA A 71 8.20 -14.42 4.42
C ALA A 71 7.11 -15.07 3.55
N VAL A 72 6.97 -14.58 2.32
CA VAL A 72 6.02 -15.13 1.35
C VAL A 72 6.68 -16.28 0.60
N ASP A 73 5.94 -17.39 0.46
CA ASP A 73 6.40 -18.60 -0.24
C ASP A 73 7.73 -19.15 0.31
N LYS A 74 8.01 -18.90 1.60
CA LYS A 74 9.24 -19.33 2.27
C LYS A 74 10.52 -18.78 1.63
N ILE A 75 10.43 -17.67 0.91
CA ILE A 75 11.60 -16.99 0.34
C ILE A 75 12.13 -15.99 1.39
N PRO A 76 13.33 -16.20 1.95
CA PRO A 76 13.78 -15.48 3.16
C PRO A 76 14.27 -14.06 2.90
N SER A 77 14.46 -13.64 1.65
CA SER A 77 15.03 -12.33 1.31
C SER A 77 14.01 -11.30 0.84
N ARG A 78 12.70 -11.61 0.95
CA ARG A 78 11.65 -10.67 0.52
C ARG A 78 11.40 -9.61 1.58
N LYS A 79 11.07 -8.42 1.11
CA LYS A 79 10.79 -7.27 1.98
C LYS A 79 9.74 -6.35 1.38
N VAL A 80 9.13 -5.57 2.24
CA VAL A 80 8.30 -4.42 1.88
C VAL A 80 9.13 -3.16 2.14
N GLU A 81 9.28 -2.31 1.14
CA GLU A 81 9.76 -0.94 1.32
C GLU A 81 8.57 -0.03 1.55
N HIS A 82 8.65 0.81 2.57
CA HIS A 82 7.61 1.76 2.93
C HIS A 82 8.19 3.18 2.90
N TRP A 83 7.73 4.00 1.96
CA TRP A 83 8.16 5.37 1.75
C TRP A 83 7.05 6.34 2.10
N ASP A 84 7.41 7.53 2.57
CA ASP A 84 6.48 8.63 2.81
C ASP A 84 7.05 9.92 2.23
N LEU A 85 6.36 10.46 1.23
CA LEU A 85 6.81 11.66 0.53
C LEU A 85 6.13 12.95 1.03
N TYR A 86 5.43 12.89 2.17
CA TYR A 86 4.67 14.04 2.67
C TYR A 86 5.55 15.28 2.87
N ARG A 87 6.78 15.11 3.36
CA ARG A 87 7.67 16.22 3.72
C ARG A 87 8.76 16.50 2.70
N VAL A 88 8.78 15.79 1.57
CA VAL A 88 9.83 15.95 0.58
C VAL A 88 9.42 16.93 -0.53
N ARG A 89 10.38 17.64 -1.09
CA ARG A 89 10.18 18.50 -2.27
C ARG A 89 10.33 17.70 -3.56
N GLU A 90 11.28 16.80 -3.58
CA GLU A 90 11.58 15.92 -4.71
C GLU A 90 11.70 14.49 -4.23
N ALA A 91 11.26 13.54 -5.05
CA ALA A 91 11.42 12.14 -4.73
C ALA A 91 12.91 11.77 -4.71
N PRO A 92 13.36 10.97 -3.71
CA PRO A 92 14.73 10.48 -3.70
C PRO A 92 15.08 9.70 -4.96
N ASP A 93 16.35 9.73 -5.34
CA ASP A 93 16.84 9.08 -6.56
C ASP A 93 16.55 7.58 -6.58
N GLU A 94 16.51 6.93 -5.42
CA GLU A 94 16.18 5.51 -5.29
C GLU A 94 14.79 5.18 -5.86
N LEU A 95 13.86 6.15 -5.85
CA LEU A 95 12.52 5.97 -6.40
C LEU A 95 12.45 6.17 -7.91
N HIS A 96 13.54 6.62 -8.54
CA HIS A 96 13.61 6.71 -10.00
C HIS A 96 13.79 5.35 -10.67
N GLU A 97 14.30 4.37 -9.94
CA GLU A 97 14.49 3.01 -10.41
C GLU A 97 13.43 2.09 -9.83
N PRO A 98 12.98 1.06 -10.59
CA PRO A 98 12.05 0.08 -10.03
C PRO A 98 12.70 -0.68 -8.87
N PRO A 99 11.90 -1.19 -7.91
CA PRO A 99 12.43 -2.06 -6.88
C PRO A 99 12.93 -3.38 -7.48
N ASP A 100 13.82 -4.07 -6.76
CA ASP A 100 14.24 -5.40 -7.17
C ASP A 100 13.06 -6.40 -7.05
N THR A 101 13.24 -7.59 -7.62
CA THR A 101 12.19 -8.61 -7.70
C THR A 101 11.81 -9.25 -6.36
N ASN A 102 12.54 -8.95 -5.30
CA ASN A 102 12.24 -9.41 -3.94
C ASN A 102 11.63 -8.31 -3.07
N THR A 103 11.34 -7.14 -3.64
CA THR A 103 10.85 -5.97 -2.92
C THR A 103 9.49 -5.55 -3.44
N LEU A 104 8.52 -5.39 -2.54
CA LEU A 104 7.26 -4.70 -2.82
C LEU A 104 7.40 -3.28 -2.25
N ARG A 105 7.28 -2.28 -3.12
CA ARG A 105 7.45 -0.88 -2.73
C ARG A 105 6.10 -0.21 -2.52
N LEU A 106 5.88 0.31 -1.32
CA LEU A 106 4.67 1.07 -0.95
C LEU A 106 5.07 2.52 -0.71
N ILE A 107 4.36 3.46 -1.33
CA ILE A 107 4.69 4.89 -1.26
C ILE A 107 3.46 5.67 -0.81
N GLU A 108 3.51 6.26 0.39
CA GLU A 108 2.51 7.23 0.84
C GLU A 108 2.82 8.60 0.22
N TRP A 109 1.77 9.33 -0.13
CA TRP A 109 1.86 10.62 -0.82
C TRP A 109 2.57 10.54 -2.18
N PRO A 110 2.22 9.55 -3.03
CA PRO A 110 2.90 9.37 -4.31
C PRO A 110 2.69 10.56 -5.25
N GLU A 111 1.59 11.31 -5.06
CA GLU A 111 1.26 12.49 -5.85
C GLU A 111 2.29 13.63 -5.70
N ARG A 112 3.17 13.56 -4.72
CA ARG A 112 4.28 14.52 -4.57
C ARG A 112 5.31 14.39 -5.69
N SER A 113 5.27 13.33 -6.47
CA SER A 113 6.20 13.10 -7.58
C SER A 113 5.45 12.55 -8.79
N SER A 114 5.48 13.29 -9.90
CA SER A 114 4.90 12.81 -11.16
C SER A 114 5.61 11.56 -11.68
N LEU A 115 6.93 11.47 -11.45
CA LEU A 115 7.70 10.29 -11.84
C LEU A 115 7.26 9.05 -11.07
N VAL A 116 7.05 9.16 -9.77
CA VAL A 116 6.52 8.06 -8.96
C VAL A 116 5.13 7.65 -9.43
N MET A 117 4.25 8.60 -9.69
CA MET A 117 2.90 8.31 -10.17
C MET A 117 2.89 7.50 -11.47
N GLN A 118 3.87 7.74 -12.34
CA GLN A 118 3.99 7.00 -13.61
C GLN A 118 4.45 5.56 -13.43
N GLN A 119 5.02 5.22 -12.29
CA GLN A 119 5.58 3.87 -12.02
C GLN A 119 4.60 2.94 -11.30
N LEU A 120 3.46 3.44 -10.85
CA LEU A 120 2.55 2.67 -10.00
C LEU A 120 1.84 1.57 -10.78
N GLN A 121 1.88 0.34 -10.27
CA GLN A 121 1.02 -0.74 -10.73
C GLN A 121 -0.37 -0.67 -10.08
N LEU A 122 -0.45 -0.05 -8.90
CA LEU A 122 -1.70 0.17 -8.20
C LEU A 122 -1.65 1.51 -7.46
N LEU A 123 -2.72 2.28 -7.56
CA LEU A 123 -2.97 3.43 -6.69
C LEU A 123 -4.17 3.13 -5.82
N VAL A 124 -3.98 3.18 -4.51
CA VAL A 124 -5.03 3.04 -3.51
C VAL A 124 -5.35 4.44 -2.98
N HIS A 125 -6.55 4.91 -3.26
CA HIS A 125 -7.00 6.22 -2.80
C HIS A 125 -7.96 6.04 -1.63
N MET A 126 -7.61 6.61 -0.48
CA MET A 126 -8.36 6.47 0.78
C MET A 126 -8.89 7.82 1.23
N THR A 127 -10.19 7.88 1.51
CA THR A 127 -10.82 9.06 2.10
C THR A 127 -11.55 8.68 3.38
N VAL A 128 -11.68 9.64 4.31
CA VAL A 128 -12.46 9.45 5.54
C VAL A 128 -13.76 10.24 5.40
N GLU A 129 -14.89 9.57 5.60
CA GLU A 129 -16.19 10.21 5.61
C GLU A 129 -16.52 10.78 7.00
N GLU A 130 -17.54 11.62 7.07
CA GLU A 130 -18.01 12.22 8.34
C GLU A 130 -18.38 11.17 9.39
N THR A 131 -18.84 10.00 8.95
CA THR A 131 -19.17 8.87 9.82
C THR A 131 -17.95 8.18 10.43
N GLY A 132 -16.73 8.55 10.00
CA GLY A 132 -15.50 7.87 10.38
C GLY A 132 -15.17 6.65 9.53
N GLN A 133 -16.04 6.27 8.62
CA GLN A 133 -15.78 5.18 7.67
C GLN A 133 -14.75 5.63 6.63
N ARG A 134 -13.93 4.68 6.16
CA ARG A 134 -12.98 4.94 5.09
C ARG A 134 -13.57 4.42 3.77
N VAL A 135 -13.43 5.23 2.74
CA VAL A 135 -13.80 4.85 1.37
C VAL A 135 -12.52 4.66 0.58
N VAL A 136 -12.40 3.52 -0.08
CA VAL A 136 -11.19 3.16 -0.83
C VAL A 136 -11.54 2.96 -2.29
N ARG A 137 -10.74 3.56 -3.16
CA ARG A 137 -10.82 3.39 -4.62
C ARG A 137 -9.48 2.91 -5.15
N PHE A 138 -9.52 2.20 -6.25
CA PHE A 138 -8.33 1.64 -6.88
C PHE A 138 -8.22 2.10 -8.32
N SER A 139 -6.99 2.39 -8.75
CA SER A 139 -6.67 2.64 -10.15
C SER A 139 -5.31 2.03 -10.49
N GLY A 140 -4.98 1.95 -11.77
CA GLY A 140 -3.75 1.37 -12.26
C GLY A 140 -3.94 -0.07 -12.73
N LEU A 141 -2.84 -0.69 -13.15
CA LEU A 141 -2.81 -2.01 -13.79
C LEU A 141 -3.47 -3.10 -12.93
N ARG A 142 -3.25 -3.08 -11.61
CA ARG A 142 -3.80 -4.08 -10.69
C ARG A 142 -5.18 -3.76 -10.15
N GLY A 143 -5.72 -2.60 -10.49
CA GLY A 143 -7.00 -2.15 -9.94
C GLY A 143 -8.15 -3.10 -10.25
N ASP A 144 -8.25 -3.60 -11.47
CA ASP A 144 -9.32 -4.52 -11.87
C ASP A 144 -9.22 -5.87 -11.16
N GLU A 145 -8.01 -6.39 -10.97
CA GLU A 145 -7.81 -7.65 -10.24
C GLU A 145 -8.27 -7.53 -8.78
N VAL A 146 -7.95 -6.41 -8.13
CA VAL A 146 -8.37 -6.15 -6.75
C VAL A 146 -9.90 -6.07 -6.67
N ARG A 147 -10.52 -5.33 -7.58
CA ARG A 147 -11.99 -5.20 -7.61
C ARG A 147 -12.67 -6.55 -7.86
N ALA A 148 -12.13 -7.36 -8.75
CA ALA A 148 -12.70 -8.67 -9.05
C ALA A 148 -12.70 -9.60 -7.84
N LEU A 149 -11.59 -9.66 -7.10
CA LEU A 149 -11.48 -10.49 -5.89
C LEU A 149 -12.37 -9.97 -4.75
N GLN A 150 -12.53 -8.66 -4.65
CA GLN A 150 -13.40 -8.04 -3.67
C GLN A 150 -14.85 -8.50 -3.82
N PHE A 151 -15.38 -8.55 -5.05
CA PHE A 151 -16.74 -9.00 -5.30
C PHE A 151 -16.94 -10.46 -4.93
N SER A 152 -15.93 -11.30 -5.04
CA SER A 152 -16.02 -12.71 -4.70
C SER A 152 -15.92 -13.01 -3.21
N VAL A 153 -15.32 -12.12 -2.42
CA VAL A 153 -15.02 -12.34 -0.99
C VAL A 153 -15.92 -11.54 -0.06
N LEU A 154 -16.43 -10.38 -0.51
CA LEU A 154 -17.26 -9.48 0.31
C LEU A 154 -18.75 -9.53 -0.04
N SER A 155 -19.12 -10.31 -1.01
CA SER A 155 -20.53 -10.60 -1.33
C SER A 155 -21.08 -11.80 -0.48
#